data_35b157f99383452f8c80ff078ee37be7
#
_entry.id   35b157f99383452f8c80ff078ee37be7
#
_cell.length_a   1.000
_cell.length_b   1.000
_cell.length_c   1.000
_cell.angle_alpha   90.00
_cell.angle_beta   90.00
_cell.angle_gamma   90.00
#
_symmetry.space_group_name_H-M   'P 1'
#
loop_
_entity.id
_entity.type
_entity.pdbx_description
1 polymer ?
#
loop_
_entity_poly.entity_id
_entity_poly.type
_entity_poly.pdbx_seq_one_letter_code
_entity_poly.pdbx_strand_id
1 'polypeptide(L)'
;MLNDSLVLDYIKDNLGFPFQKLEIDDDKILEYTKKFTIRKFSYWVPDKNKISLNLNSPQNKVPSRKNEYFVRDPEGLDIMNIVELIPMQGDYLMTGHPIMGGHGIPSIREWALNVENSMTVRMFSDCDKTWEFIPPNIVRISSLNFKWDRCVVEYERLQPPDFRKIPTDLHVLFLDYALASIMIMIGRIRKKYANGNLRTPFGDIPIGDEIFDEGQTKLSELEQKMDTLFTPNISVVFG
;
A
#
# COMPACT_ATOMS: atom_id res chain seq x y z
N MET A 1 1.77 -17.68 5.49
CA MET A 1 2.54 -16.55 4.96
C MET A 1 2.73 -16.78 3.48
N LEU A 2 2.31 -15.84 2.63
CA LEU A 2 2.49 -15.94 1.18
C LEU A 2 3.98 -15.92 0.84
N ASN A 3 4.36 -16.79 -0.09
CA ASN A 3 5.72 -16.86 -0.65
C ASN A 3 5.65 -17.17 -2.15
N ASP A 4 6.78 -17.04 -2.83
CA ASP A 4 6.90 -17.21 -4.28
C ASP A 4 6.40 -18.58 -4.75
N SER A 5 6.72 -19.68 -4.02
CA SER A 5 6.31 -21.02 -4.41
C SER A 5 4.80 -21.19 -4.33
N LEU A 6 4.16 -20.72 -3.26
CA LEU A 6 2.72 -20.85 -3.07
C LEU A 6 1.93 -20.07 -4.13
N VAL A 7 2.40 -18.87 -4.49
CA VAL A 7 1.79 -18.07 -5.57
C VAL A 7 1.92 -18.80 -6.90
N LEU A 8 3.10 -19.35 -7.17
CA LEU A 8 3.37 -20.05 -8.42
C LEU A 8 2.55 -21.36 -8.52
N ASP A 9 2.53 -22.15 -7.44
CA ASP A 9 1.79 -23.42 -7.39
C ASP A 9 0.28 -23.16 -7.58
N TYR A 10 -0.27 -22.16 -6.89
CA TYR A 10 -1.66 -21.78 -7.05
C TYR A 10 -2.01 -21.42 -8.50
N ILE A 11 -1.19 -20.60 -9.15
CA ILE A 11 -1.41 -20.19 -10.53
C ILE A 11 -1.32 -21.40 -11.46
N LYS A 12 -0.31 -22.26 -11.29
CA LYS A 12 -0.09 -23.46 -12.12
C LYS A 12 -1.20 -24.45 -12.00
N ASP A 13 -1.63 -24.76 -10.79
CA ASP A 13 -2.69 -25.73 -10.52
C ASP A 13 -4.00 -25.31 -11.18
N ASN A 14 -4.34 -24.02 -11.09
CA ASN A 14 -5.56 -23.47 -11.70
C ASN A 14 -5.47 -23.36 -13.23
N LEU A 15 -4.27 -23.31 -13.80
CA LEU A 15 -4.05 -23.30 -15.25
C LEU A 15 -3.89 -24.72 -15.86
N GLY A 16 -4.07 -25.77 -15.05
CA GLY A 16 -4.07 -27.15 -15.49
C GLY A 16 -2.69 -27.81 -15.55
N PHE A 17 -1.69 -27.25 -14.88
CA PHE A 17 -0.40 -27.95 -14.69
C PHE A 17 -0.58 -29.12 -13.69
N PRO A 18 0.04 -30.31 -13.85
CA PRO A 18 1.08 -30.65 -14.85
C PRO A 18 0.55 -31.19 -16.18
N PHE A 19 -0.76 -31.27 -16.37
CA PHE A 19 -1.36 -31.87 -17.57
C PHE A 19 -1.12 -31.04 -18.83
N GLN A 20 -0.94 -29.72 -18.68
CA GLN A 20 -0.58 -28.81 -19.76
C GLN A 20 0.73 -28.10 -19.42
N LYS A 21 1.67 -28.11 -20.35
CA LYS A 21 2.87 -27.29 -20.22
C LYS A 21 2.50 -25.84 -20.52
N LEU A 22 2.77 -24.96 -19.57
CA LEU A 22 2.55 -23.53 -19.76
C LEU A 22 3.57 -22.96 -20.77
N GLU A 23 3.13 -22.00 -21.56
CA GLU A 23 3.95 -21.31 -22.57
C GLU A 23 4.89 -20.28 -21.94
N ILE A 24 4.81 -20.10 -20.63
CA ILE A 24 5.54 -19.09 -19.87
C ILE A 24 6.38 -19.77 -18.80
N ASP A 25 7.62 -19.36 -18.68
CA ASP A 25 8.51 -19.84 -17.63
C ASP A 25 8.07 -19.31 -16.25
N ASP A 26 8.32 -20.10 -15.21
CA ASP A 26 7.98 -19.78 -13.83
C ASP A 26 8.54 -18.44 -13.36
N ASP A 27 9.79 -18.15 -13.75
CA ASP A 27 10.45 -16.88 -13.42
C ASP A 27 9.72 -15.67 -14.01
N LYS A 28 9.18 -15.80 -15.21
CA LYS A 28 8.42 -14.73 -15.87
C LYS A 28 7.03 -14.52 -15.22
N ILE A 29 6.40 -15.60 -14.78
CA ILE A 29 5.14 -15.51 -14.02
C ILE A 29 5.37 -14.74 -12.73
N LEU A 30 6.41 -15.09 -11.98
CA LEU A 30 6.78 -14.42 -10.74
C LEU A 30 7.20 -12.97 -10.97
N GLU A 31 8.03 -12.72 -11.99
CA GLU A 31 8.45 -11.36 -12.32
C GLU A 31 7.24 -10.47 -12.66
N TYR A 32 6.31 -10.98 -13.47
CA TYR A 32 5.09 -10.24 -13.82
C TYR A 32 4.25 -9.96 -12.59
N THR A 33 4.05 -10.95 -11.73
CA THR A 33 3.27 -10.82 -10.50
C THR A 33 3.90 -9.80 -9.54
N LYS A 34 5.22 -9.85 -9.35
CA LYS A 34 5.97 -8.91 -8.50
C LYS A 34 6.04 -7.50 -9.05
N LYS A 35 6.05 -7.34 -10.38
CA LYS A 35 6.28 -6.05 -11.00
C LYS A 35 4.99 -5.29 -11.33
N PHE A 36 3.95 -6.00 -11.70
CA PHE A 36 2.70 -5.39 -12.16
C PHE A 36 1.52 -5.71 -11.26
N THR A 37 1.30 -6.99 -10.94
CA THR A 37 0.11 -7.41 -10.20
C THR A 37 0.10 -6.87 -8.79
N ILE A 38 1.20 -7.00 -8.04
CA ILE A 38 1.28 -6.51 -6.66
C ILE A 38 1.18 -4.98 -6.59
N ARG A 39 1.76 -4.27 -7.58
CA ARG A 39 1.64 -2.80 -7.63
C ARG A 39 0.19 -2.37 -7.80
N LYS A 40 -0.55 -3.03 -8.69
CA LYS A 40 -1.97 -2.74 -8.90
C LYS A 40 -2.80 -3.07 -7.66
N PHE A 41 -2.54 -4.23 -7.05
CA PHE A 41 -3.19 -4.65 -5.81
C PHE A 41 -2.93 -3.68 -4.65
N SER A 42 -1.76 -3.06 -4.59
CA SER A 42 -1.40 -2.07 -3.56
C SER A 42 -2.29 -0.83 -3.54
N TYR A 43 -2.99 -0.51 -4.63
CA TYR A 43 -3.94 0.61 -4.65
C TYR A 43 -5.14 0.38 -3.72
N TRP A 44 -5.54 -0.88 -3.53
CA TRP A 44 -6.62 -1.25 -2.61
C TRP A 44 -6.10 -1.64 -1.23
N VAL A 45 -4.93 -2.30 -1.21
CA VAL A 45 -4.33 -2.84 0.01
C VAL A 45 -2.89 -2.34 0.13
N PRO A 46 -2.68 -1.05 0.46
CA PRO A 46 -1.34 -0.51 0.66
C PRO A 46 -0.68 -1.09 1.92
N ASP A 47 0.66 -1.14 1.93
CA ASP A 47 1.42 -1.41 3.15
C ASP A 47 1.50 -0.14 4.00
N LYS A 48 1.00 -0.20 5.23
CA LYS A 48 1.03 0.93 6.16
C LYS A 48 2.30 0.90 7.00
N ASN A 49 2.98 2.01 7.03
CA ASN A 49 4.24 2.13 7.78
C ASN A 49 4.34 3.48 8.49
N LYS A 50 5.25 3.55 9.46
CA LYS A 50 5.49 4.76 10.25
C LYS A 50 6.97 5.09 10.26
N ILE A 51 7.28 6.37 10.10
CA ILE A 51 8.65 6.86 10.17
C ILE A 51 8.73 8.13 11.02
N SER A 52 9.80 8.25 11.81
CA SER A 52 10.10 9.48 12.53
C SER A 52 10.84 10.44 11.62
N LEU A 53 10.26 11.61 11.40
CA LEU A 53 10.82 12.68 10.59
C LEU A 53 11.39 13.78 11.50
N ASN A 54 12.70 14.03 11.42
CA ASN A 54 13.33 15.15 12.10
C ASN A 54 13.26 16.39 11.21
N LEU A 55 12.48 17.39 11.64
CA LEU A 55 12.24 18.63 10.90
C LEU A 55 13.43 19.59 10.93
N ASN A 56 14.34 19.41 11.87
CA ASN A 56 15.55 20.23 11.97
C ASN A 56 16.70 19.72 11.10
N SER A 57 16.64 18.46 10.66
CA SER A 57 17.68 17.86 9.82
C SER A 57 17.72 18.49 8.42
N PRO A 58 18.88 19.02 7.98
CA PRO A 58 19.01 19.56 6.63
C PRO A 58 18.73 18.55 5.52
N GLN A 59 18.97 17.27 5.79
CA GLN A 59 18.75 16.18 4.83
C GLN A 59 17.28 15.92 4.52
N ASN A 60 16.40 16.29 5.45
CA ASN A 60 14.95 16.11 5.29
C ASN A 60 14.28 17.34 4.69
N LYS A 61 14.96 18.50 4.65
CA LYS A 61 14.41 19.73 4.10
C LYS A 61 14.55 19.77 2.58
N VAL A 62 13.50 20.23 1.91
CA VAL A 62 13.57 20.50 0.47
C VAL A 62 14.37 21.79 0.25
N PRO A 63 15.45 21.78 -0.56
CA PRO A 63 16.22 22.98 -0.84
C PRO A 63 15.34 24.12 -1.39
N SER A 64 15.54 25.33 -0.89
CA SER A 64 14.85 26.55 -1.33
C SER A 64 13.34 26.59 -1.08
N ARG A 65 12.76 25.60 -0.38
CA ARG A 65 11.34 25.59 -0.02
C ARG A 65 11.16 25.57 1.49
N LYS A 66 10.39 26.53 1.99
CA LYS A 66 10.09 26.59 3.43
C LYS A 66 8.99 25.57 3.74
N ASN A 67 9.14 24.88 4.88
CA ASN A 67 8.13 23.96 5.43
C ASN A 67 7.84 22.73 4.56
N GLU A 68 8.71 22.40 3.63
CA GLU A 68 8.64 21.17 2.84
C GLU A 68 9.75 20.21 3.24
N TYR A 69 9.37 18.94 3.43
CA TYR A 69 10.25 17.92 3.95
C TYR A 69 10.13 16.65 3.13
N PHE A 70 11.27 16.00 2.87
CA PHE A 70 11.30 14.69 2.24
C PHE A 70 10.92 13.60 3.25
N VAL A 71 9.95 12.78 2.90
CA VAL A 71 9.65 11.53 3.55
C VAL A 71 10.27 10.41 2.73
N ARG A 72 11.15 9.62 3.33
CA ARG A 72 11.86 8.55 2.62
C ARG A 72 11.54 7.22 3.28
N ASP A 73 11.01 6.30 2.48
CA ASP A 73 10.80 4.95 2.94
C ASP A 73 12.15 4.24 3.18
N PRO A 74 12.35 3.56 4.31
CA PRO A 74 13.61 2.85 4.61
C PRO A 74 13.95 1.75 3.61
N GLU A 75 12.95 1.12 3.01
CA GLU A 75 13.10 0.04 2.02
C GLU A 75 13.14 0.57 0.59
N GLY A 76 12.98 1.88 0.39
CA GLY A 76 13.01 2.53 -0.92
C GLY A 76 11.77 2.30 -1.78
N LEU A 77 10.66 1.91 -1.17
CA LEU A 77 9.38 1.73 -1.87
C LEU A 77 8.69 3.09 -2.10
N ASP A 78 7.89 3.15 -3.17
CA ASP A 78 7.15 4.36 -3.51
C ASP A 78 6.05 4.63 -2.47
N ILE A 79 6.03 5.86 -1.95
CA ILE A 79 4.97 6.34 -1.05
C ILE A 79 3.76 6.73 -1.89
N MET A 80 2.62 6.15 -1.56
CA MET A 80 1.36 6.41 -2.27
C MET A 80 0.58 7.57 -1.63
N ASN A 81 0.57 7.59 -0.29
CA ASN A 81 -0.18 8.58 0.47
C ASN A 81 0.41 8.76 1.87
N ILE A 82 0.17 9.91 2.47
CA ILE A 82 0.42 10.16 3.89
C ILE A 82 -0.94 10.16 4.59
N VAL A 83 -1.10 9.28 5.57
CA VAL A 83 -2.36 9.11 6.30
C VAL A 83 -2.45 10.11 7.43
N GLU A 84 -1.39 10.22 8.22
CA GLU A 84 -1.36 11.06 9.41
C GLU A 84 0.04 11.61 9.66
N LEU A 85 0.08 12.80 10.24
CA LEU A 85 1.29 13.44 10.70
C LEU A 85 1.13 13.80 12.17
N ILE A 86 1.80 13.03 13.03
CA ILE A 86 1.70 13.18 14.48
C ILE A 86 2.89 14.00 14.97
N PRO A 87 2.68 15.24 15.45
CA PRO A 87 3.75 16.05 15.97
C PRO A 87 4.33 15.43 17.25
N MET A 88 5.66 15.36 17.31
CA MET A 88 6.37 15.01 18.53
C MET A 88 6.97 16.32 19.07
N GLN A 89 6.40 16.85 20.12
CA GLN A 89 7.05 17.91 20.88
C GLN A 89 8.19 17.31 21.68
N GLY A 90 9.40 17.83 21.49
CA GLY A 90 10.55 17.43 22.28
C GLY A 90 10.24 17.52 23.78
N ASP A 91 10.65 16.49 24.50
CA ASP A 91 10.64 16.33 25.96
C ASP A 91 9.32 16.48 26.73
N TYR A 92 8.29 17.13 26.17
CA TYR A 92 7.03 17.33 26.89
C TYR A 92 6.14 16.06 26.97
N LEU A 93 6.33 15.11 26.08
CA LEU A 93 5.58 13.83 26.14
C LEU A 93 6.29 12.75 26.96
N MET A 94 7.62 12.89 27.19
CA MET A 94 8.38 11.97 28.05
C MET A 94 8.57 12.52 29.45
N THR A 95 8.54 13.82 29.60
CA THR A 95 8.61 14.50 30.88
C THR A 95 7.30 15.29 31.07
N GLY A 96 6.23 14.60 31.33
CA GLY A 96 5.03 15.22 31.87
C GLY A 96 5.45 15.99 33.13
N HIS A 97 5.43 17.30 33.06
CA HIS A 97 5.89 18.29 34.04
C HIS A 97 7.40 18.23 34.38
N PRO A 98 8.06 19.37 34.56
CA PRO A 98 9.31 19.36 35.30
C PRO A 98 9.01 18.72 36.64
N ILE A 99 9.42 17.47 36.80
CA ILE A 99 9.38 16.80 38.09
C ILE A 99 10.28 17.63 38.97
N MET A 100 9.67 18.52 39.73
CA MET A 100 10.31 19.04 40.91
C MET A 100 10.63 17.81 41.77
N GLY A 101 11.86 17.31 41.63
CA GLY A 101 12.56 16.44 42.57
C GLY A 101 11.69 15.44 43.34
N GLY A 102 11.21 14.41 42.67
CA GLY A 102 10.56 13.30 43.37
C GLY A 102 10.40 12.10 42.43
N HIS A 103 11.07 11.00 42.75
CA HIS A 103 10.91 9.71 42.10
C HIS A 103 9.54 9.10 42.45
N GLY A 104 8.46 9.66 41.88
CA GLY A 104 7.10 9.13 42.06
C GLY A 104 6.54 8.63 40.75
N ILE A 105 5.94 7.47 40.76
CA ILE A 105 5.09 6.97 39.69
C ILE A 105 3.97 7.99 39.47
N PRO A 106 3.70 8.51 38.25
CA PRO A 106 2.63 9.46 38.02
C PRO A 106 1.30 8.91 38.54
N SER A 107 0.55 9.71 39.26
CA SER A 107 -0.75 9.30 39.77
C SER A 107 -1.70 8.96 38.63
N ILE A 108 -2.63 8.04 38.84
CA ILE A 108 -3.68 7.69 37.85
C ILE A 108 -4.38 8.95 37.32
N ARG A 109 -4.52 9.98 38.17
CA ARG A 109 -5.11 11.26 37.80
C ARG A 109 -4.24 12.06 36.83
N GLU A 110 -2.93 12.07 37.00
CA GLU A 110 -1.98 12.73 36.07
C GLU A 110 -1.90 11.98 34.75
N TRP A 111 -1.96 10.64 34.79
CA TRP A 111 -2.07 9.84 33.58
C TRP A 111 -3.37 10.12 32.82
N ALA A 112 -4.51 10.18 33.50
CA ALA A 112 -5.80 10.51 32.90
C ALA A 112 -5.81 11.90 32.27
N LEU A 113 -5.27 12.91 32.95
CA LEU A 113 -5.12 14.27 32.42
C LEU A 113 -4.21 14.33 31.19
N ASN A 114 -3.14 13.54 31.15
CA ASN A 114 -2.26 13.46 30.00
C ASN A 114 -2.92 12.76 28.80
N VAL A 115 -3.75 11.74 29.03
CA VAL A 115 -4.55 11.09 28.01
C VAL A 115 -5.62 12.06 27.47
N GLU A 116 -6.30 12.77 28.36
CA GLU A 116 -7.34 13.74 28.00
C GLU A 116 -6.75 14.93 27.22
N ASN A 117 -5.61 15.45 27.63
CA ASN A 117 -4.87 16.48 26.89
C ASN A 117 -4.39 15.98 25.52
N SER A 118 -3.92 14.73 25.42
CA SER A 118 -3.50 14.16 24.14
C SER A 118 -4.69 13.92 23.20
N MET A 119 -5.86 13.54 23.72
CA MET A 119 -7.10 13.44 22.94
C MET A 119 -7.60 14.82 22.51
N THR A 120 -7.52 15.82 23.39
CA THR A 120 -7.91 17.20 23.08
C THR A 120 -7.02 17.80 22.00
N VAL A 121 -5.70 17.57 22.05
CA VAL A 121 -4.76 17.97 20.99
C VAL A 121 -5.08 17.28 19.67
N ARG A 122 -5.47 16.00 19.70
CA ARG A 122 -5.92 15.28 18.49
C ARG A 122 -7.21 15.87 17.92
N MET A 123 -8.20 16.17 18.76
CA MET A 123 -9.47 16.80 18.34
C MET A 123 -9.25 18.18 17.70
N PHE A 124 -8.33 18.98 18.22
CA PHE A 124 -8.01 20.28 17.63
C PHE A 124 -7.14 20.19 16.38
N SER A 125 -6.37 19.11 16.20
CA SER A 125 -5.58 18.90 14.97
C SER A 125 -6.42 18.43 13.78
N ASP A 126 -7.60 17.85 14.03
CA ASP A 126 -8.51 17.42 12.98
C ASP A 126 -9.28 18.58 12.32
N CYS A 127 -9.32 19.75 12.95
CA CYS A 127 -10.09 20.88 12.44
C CYS A 127 -9.44 21.65 11.29
N ASP A 128 -8.11 21.60 11.16
CA ASP A 128 -7.38 22.19 10.02
C ASP A 128 -6.23 21.26 9.62
N LYS A 129 -6.33 20.63 8.46
CA LYS A 129 -5.19 19.90 7.89
C LYS A 129 -4.01 20.84 7.77
N THR A 130 -3.14 20.80 8.76
CA THR A 130 -1.95 21.64 8.84
C THR A 130 -0.81 21.15 7.93
N TRP A 131 -1.08 20.11 7.14
CA TRP A 131 -0.11 19.50 6.25
C TRP A 131 -0.74 19.03 4.94
N GLU A 132 0.07 18.95 3.91
CA GLU A 132 -0.29 18.51 2.56
C GLU A 132 0.76 17.53 2.05
N PHE A 133 0.32 16.42 1.44
CA PHE A 133 1.21 15.51 0.74
C PHE A 133 1.41 15.97 -0.70
N ILE A 134 2.65 16.14 -1.11
CA ILE A 134 3.05 16.48 -2.47
C ILE A 134 3.80 15.28 -3.05
N PRO A 135 3.18 14.51 -3.95
CA PRO A 135 3.85 13.37 -4.57
C PRO A 135 5.19 13.76 -5.22
N PRO A 136 6.17 12.87 -5.23
CA PRO A 136 6.08 11.47 -4.77
C PRO A 136 6.39 11.25 -3.29
N ASN A 137 7.04 12.19 -2.60
CA ASN A 137 7.58 11.95 -1.27
C ASN A 137 7.80 13.21 -0.44
N ILE A 138 7.07 14.27 -0.70
CA ILE A 138 7.21 15.53 0.02
C ILE A 138 5.98 15.77 0.88
N VAL A 139 6.21 16.21 2.12
CA VAL A 139 5.17 16.75 2.98
C VAL A 139 5.40 18.24 3.20
N ARG A 140 4.37 19.05 2.97
CA ARG A 140 4.33 20.46 3.29
C ARG A 140 3.55 20.64 4.59
N ILE A 141 4.14 21.35 5.56
CA ILE A 141 3.51 21.64 6.85
C ILE A 141 3.15 23.13 6.87
N SER A 142 1.84 23.44 6.82
CA SER A 142 1.34 24.81 6.65
C SER A 142 1.33 25.62 7.96
N SER A 143 1.17 24.98 9.11
CA SER A 143 1.09 25.65 10.41
C SER A 143 2.30 25.35 11.27
N LEU A 144 3.24 26.29 11.34
CA LEU A 144 4.40 26.24 12.22
C LEU A 144 4.21 27.08 13.49
N ASN A 145 2.99 27.26 13.95
CA ASN A 145 2.74 27.92 15.22
C ASN A 145 3.31 27.16 16.43
N PHE A 146 3.65 25.88 16.22
CA PHE A 146 4.36 25.04 17.17
C PHE A 146 5.76 24.74 16.64
N LYS A 147 6.78 24.91 17.46
CA LYS A 147 8.15 24.48 17.17
C LYS A 147 8.22 22.96 17.27
N TRP A 148 7.78 22.29 16.22
CA TRP A 148 7.94 20.84 16.13
C TRP A 148 9.39 20.54 15.73
N ASP A 149 10.08 19.79 16.56
CA ASP A 149 11.41 19.31 16.23
C ASP A 149 11.34 17.99 15.45
N ARG A 150 10.34 17.18 15.75
CA ARG A 150 10.11 15.87 15.13
C ARG A 150 8.62 15.62 14.94
N CYS A 151 8.30 14.79 13.96
CA CYS A 151 6.96 14.23 13.81
C CYS A 151 7.06 12.75 13.40
N VAL A 152 6.03 11.99 13.72
CA VAL A 152 5.82 10.65 13.16
C VAL A 152 4.92 10.81 11.97
N VAL A 153 5.38 10.33 10.83
CA VAL A 153 4.60 10.29 9.60
C VAL A 153 4.09 8.87 9.43
N GLU A 154 2.76 8.70 9.44
CA GLU A 154 2.10 7.47 9.04
C GLU A 154 1.77 7.56 7.56
N TYR A 155 2.24 6.60 6.78
CA TYR A 155 2.11 6.62 5.33
C TYR A 155 1.75 5.26 4.77
N GLU A 156 1.16 5.31 3.60
CA GLU A 156 0.82 4.17 2.76
C GLU A 156 1.82 4.07 1.61
N ARG A 157 2.37 2.89 1.40
CA ARG A 157 3.33 2.60 0.34
C ARG A 157 2.92 1.37 -0.47
N LEU A 158 3.58 1.17 -1.59
CA LEU A 158 3.40 -0.05 -2.36
C LEU A 158 3.76 -1.28 -1.51
N GLN A 159 3.03 -2.37 -1.71
CA GLN A 159 3.37 -3.65 -1.11
C GLN A 159 4.76 -4.11 -1.57
N PRO A 160 5.59 -4.64 -0.67
CA PRO A 160 6.88 -5.19 -1.06
C PRO A 160 6.72 -6.42 -1.95
N PRO A 161 7.67 -6.65 -2.88
CA PRO A 161 7.56 -7.71 -3.88
C PRO A 161 7.69 -9.14 -3.31
N ASP A 162 7.93 -9.28 -2.03
CA ASP A 162 8.08 -10.58 -1.35
C ASP A 162 6.75 -11.17 -0.84
N PHE A 163 5.62 -10.51 -1.08
CA PHE A 163 4.25 -10.88 -0.68
C PHE A 163 3.99 -11.04 0.83
N ARG A 164 5.02 -10.89 1.68
CA ARG A 164 4.94 -11.23 3.11
C ARG A 164 4.03 -10.34 3.91
N LYS A 165 3.83 -9.11 3.45
CA LYS A 165 3.03 -8.10 4.15
C LYS A 165 1.57 -8.09 3.74
N ILE A 166 1.18 -8.90 2.76
CA ILE A 166 -0.23 -9.04 2.41
C ILE A 166 -0.95 -9.71 3.58
N PRO A 167 -2.03 -9.10 4.11
CA PRO A 167 -2.82 -9.65 5.21
C PRO A 167 -3.35 -11.05 4.90
N THR A 168 -3.37 -11.94 5.89
CA THR A 168 -3.70 -13.35 5.70
C THR A 168 -5.13 -13.56 5.18
N ASP A 169 -6.06 -12.72 5.60
CA ASP A 169 -7.45 -12.70 5.15
C ASP A 169 -7.62 -12.31 3.68
N LEU A 170 -6.62 -11.65 3.11
CA LEU A 170 -6.60 -11.23 1.71
C LEU A 170 -5.75 -12.12 0.80
N HIS A 171 -5.15 -13.19 1.34
CA HIS A 171 -4.30 -14.08 0.54
C HIS A 171 -5.04 -14.68 -0.65
N VAL A 172 -6.25 -15.21 -0.42
CA VAL A 172 -7.05 -15.81 -1.49
C VAL A 172 -7.41 -14.77 -2.56
N LEU A 173 -7.83 -13.59 -2.13
CA LEU A 173 -8.17 -12.50 -3.03
C LEU A 173 -6.97 -12.07 -3.90
N PHE A 174 -5.78 -12.00 -3.31
CA PHE A 174 -4.56 -11.71 -4.06
C PHE A 174 -4.19 -12.82 -5.04
N LEU A 175 -4.31 -14.09 -4.62
CA LEU A 175 -4.03 -15.25 -5.47
C LEU A 175 -4.96 -15.29 -6.68
N ASP A 176 -6.26 -15.07 -6.48
CA ASP A 176 -7.24 -14.99 -7.56
C ASP A 176 -6.94 -13.82 -8.50
N TYR A 177 -6.54 -12.67 -7.95
CA TYR A 177 -6.16 -11.50 -8.73
C TYR A 177 -4.90 -11.75 -9.56
N ALA A 178 -3.91 -12.44 -8.98
CA ALA A 178 -2.70 -12.85 -9.68
C ALA A 178 -3.01 -13.86 -10.79
N LEU A 179 -3.85 -14.85 -10.52
CA LEU A 179 -4.30 -15.82 -11.51
C LEU A 179 -5.00 -15.14 -12.69
N ALA A 180 -5.98 -14.27 -12.46
CA ALA A 180 -6.69 -13.55 -13.50
C ALA A 180 -5.72 -12.70 -14.38
N SER A 181 -4.74 -12.05 -13.74
CA SER A 181 -3.72 -11.26 -14.44
C SER A 181 -2.84 -12.15 -15.35
N ILE A 182 -2.48 -13.34 -14.90
CA ILE A 182 -1.67 -14.30 -15.68
C ILE A 182 -2.51 -14.92 -16.79
N MET A 183 -3.79 -15.23 -16.57
CA MET A 183 -4.71 -15.70 -17.63
C MET A 183 -4.76 -14.72 -18.80
N ILE A 184 -4.87 -13.41 -18.51
CA ILE A 184 -4.85 -12.37 -19.54
C ILE A 184 -3.50 -12.38 -20.30
N MET A 185 -2.39 -12.54 -19.58
CA MET A 185 -1.06 -12.58 -20.19
C MET A 185 -0.90 -13.78 -21.12
N ILE A 186 -1.30 -14.98 -20.67
CA ILE A 186 -1.29 -16.23 -21.47
C ILE A 186 -2.21 -16.08 -22.69
N GLY A 187 -3.43 -15.60 -22.49
CA GLY A 187 -4.36 -15.38 -23.59
C GLY A 187 -3.81 -14.46 -24.66
N ARG A 188 -3.14 -13.36 -24.29
CA ARG A 188 -2.45 -12.47 -25.23
C ARG A 188 -1.33 -13.16 -25.99
N ILE A 189 -0.55 -14.01 -25.34
CA ILE A 189 0.52 -14.77 -25.96
C ILE A 189 -0.07 -15.74 -26.98
N ARG A 190 -1.09 -16.51 -26.59
CA ARG A 190 -1.76 -17.46 -27.49
C ARG A 190 -2.36 -16.77 -28.71
N LYS A 191 -3.08 -15.65 -28.51
CA LYS A 191 -3.59 -14.82 -29.61
C LYS A 191 -2.51 -14.38 -30.61
N LYS A 192 -1.35 -13.97 -30.08
CA LYS A 192 -0.25 -13.49 -30.92
C LYS A 192 0.42 -14.60 -31.74
N TYR A 193 0.63 -15.77 -31.15
CA TYR A 193 1.38 -16.85 -31.81
C TYR A 193 0.50 -17.74 -32.68
N ALA A 194 -0.79 -17.90 -32.36
CA ALA A 194 -1.71 -18.75 -33.12
C ALA A 194 -2.51 -18.01 -34.21
N ASN A 195 -2.20 -16.71 -34.47
CA ASN A 195 -3.07 -15.85 -35.29
C ASN A 195 -4.57 -15.92 -34.85
N GLY A 196 -4.79 -16.22 -33.58
CA GLY A 196 -6.11 -16.33 -32.97
C GLY A 196 -6.84 -17.66 -33.17
N ASN A 197 -6.47 -18.48 -34.14
CA ASN A 197 -7.21 -19.70 -34.45
C ASN A 197 -6.29 -20.91 -34.71
N LEU A 198 -6.62 -22.07 -34.14
CA LEU A 198 -6.04 -23.35 -34.52
C LEU A 198 -6.89 -23.93 -35.63
N ARG A 199 -6.32 -24.12 -36.81
CA ARG A 199 -6.99 -24.80 -37.92
C ARG A 199 -7.03 -26.29 -37.65
N THR A 200 -8.23 -26.80 -37.48
CA THR A 200 -8.48 -28.25 -37.37
C THR A 200 -9.31 -28.73 -38.55
N PRO A 201 -9.31 -30.04 -38.81
CA PRO A 201 -10.21 -30.61 -39.84
C PRO A 201 -11.72 -30.37 -39.59
N PHE A 202 -12.08 -29.99 -38.39
CA PHE A 202 -13.45 -29.72 -37.94
C PHE A 202 -13.79 -28.24 -37.83
N GLY A 203 -12.87 -27.35 -38.22
CA GLY A 203 -13.03 -25.89 -38.15
C GLY A 203 -11.91 -25.20 -37.38
N ASP A 204 -11.98 -23.88 -37.35
CA ASP A 204 -11.03 -23.05 -36.63
C ASP A 204 -11.44 -22.93 -35.17
N ILE A 205 -10.55 -23.34 -34.26
CA ILE A 205 -10.74 -23.21 -32.81
C ILE A 205 -10.01 -21.94 -32.36
N PRO A 206 -10.70 -20.96 -31.77
CA PRO A 206 -10.05 -19.76 -31.22
C PRO A 206 -9.17 -20.16 -30.05
N ILE A 207 -7.85 -20.04 -30.19
CA ILE A 207 -6.90 -20.31 -29.13
C ILE A 207 -6.56 -19.03 -28.41
N GLY A 208 -6.82 -19.00 -27.12
CA GLY A 208 -6.48 -17.88 -26.25
C GLY A 208 -7.57 -16.82 -26.10
N ASP A 209 -8.63 -16.84 -26.89
CA ASP A 209 -9.75 -15.91 -26.69
C ASP A 209 -10.52 -16.26 -25.40
N GLU A 210 -10.86 -17.53 -25.19
CA GLU A 210 -11.59 -17.97 -24.00
C GLU A 210 -10.83 -17.65 -22.70
N ILE A 211 -9.55 -18.02 -22.63
CA ILE A 211 -8.75 -17.74 -21.43
C ILE A 211 -8.52 -16.25 -21.21
N PHE A 212 -8.40 -15.48 -22.30
CA PHE A 212 -8.27 -14.03 -22.23
C PHE A 212 -9.54 -13.39 -21.69
N ASP A 213 -10.69 -13.76 -22.25
CA ASP A 213 -11.98 -13.20 -21.88
C ASP A 213 -12.40 -13.62 -20.48
N GLU A 214 -12.14 -14.89 -20.10
CA GLU A 214 -12.31 -15.37 -18.72
C GLU A 214 -11.42 -14.59 -17.74
N GLY A 215 -10.14 -14.39 -18.09
CA GLY A 215 -9.23 -13.62 -17.27
C GLY A 215 -9.67 -12.17 -17.10
N GLN A 216 -10.16 -11.53 -18.16
CA GLN A 216 -10.70 -10.16 -18.08
C GLN A 216 -11.96 -10.08 -17.22
N THR A 217 -12.86 -11.02 -17.36
CA THR A 217 -14.09 -11.06 -16.57
C THR A 217 -13.78 -11.23 -15.10
N LYS A 218 -12.96 -12.23 -14.75
CA LYS A 218 -12.51 -12.47 -13.36
C LYS A 218 -11.79 -11.23 -12.78
N LEU A 219 -10.91 -10.60 -13.56
CA LEU A 219 -10.18 -9.41 -13.11
C LEU A 219 -11.15 -8.26 -12.80
N SER A 220 -12.11 -8.01 -13.68
CA SER A 220 -13.12 -6.97 -13.52
C SER A 220 -14.01 -7.21 -12.29
N GLU A 221 -14.45 -8.44 -12.07
CA GLU A 221 -15.24 -8.83 -10.89
C GLU A 221 -14.46 -8.64 -9.59
N LEU A 222 -13.17 -9.02 -9.60
CA LEU A 222 -12.29 -8.85 -8.44
C LEU A 222 -12.00 -7.37 -8.16
N GLU A 223 -11.78 -6.56 -9.20
CA GLU A 223 -11.59 -5.11 -9.05
C GLU A 223 -12.86 -4.44 -8.48
N GLN A 224 -14.05 -4.78 -8.97
CA GLN A 224 -15.32 -4.29 -8.40
C GLN A 224 -15.50 -4.72 -6.94
N LYS A 225 -15.16 -5.97 -6.62
CA LYS A 225 -15.20 -6.47 -5.24
C LYS A 225 -14.23 -5.71 -4.35
N MET A 226 -13.00 -5.45 -4.81
CA MET A 226 -12.02 -4.67 -4.07
C MET A 226 -12.45 -3.23 -3.90
N ASP A 227 -13.01 -2.60 -4.92
CA ASP A 227 -13.58 -1.26 -4.82
C ASP A 227 -14.68 -1.19 -3.76
N THR A 228 -15.54 -2.20 -3.69
CA THR A 228 -16.60 -2.26 -2.67
C THR A 228 -16.03 -2.46 -1.25
N LEU A 229 -14.99 -3.28 -1.10
CA LEU A 229 -14.41 -3.61 0.20
C LEU A 229 -13.49 -2.52 0.75
N PHE A 230 -12.75 -1.85 -0.12
CA PHE A 230 -11.66 -0.94 0.24
C PHE A 230 -11.89 0.50 -0.20
N THR A 231 -13.03 0.81 -0.83
CA THR A 231 -13.34 2.22 -1.12
C THR A 231 -13.33 2.98 0.19
N PRO A 232 -12.40 3.91 0.41
CA PRO A 232 -12.48 4.76 1.57
C PRO A 232 -13.82 5.47 1.50
N ASN A 233 -14.57 5.51 2.59
CA ASN A 233 -15.71 6.39 2.75
C ASN A 233 -15.20 7.83 2.69
N ILE A 234 -14.84 8.29 1.50
CA ILE A 234 -14.55 9.68 1.24
C ILE A 234 -15.93 10.33 1.23
N SER A 235 -16.37 10.78 2.39
CA SER A 235 -17.39 11.80 2.48
C SER A 235 -16.83 13.03 1.80
N VAL A 236 -17.05 13.12 0.50
CA VAL A 236 -16.79 14.36 -0.25
C VAL A 236 -17.80 15.36 0.29
N VAL A 237 -17.42 16.10 1.30
CA VAL A 237 -18.15 17.29 1.73
C VAL A 237 -17.88 18.34 0.65
N PHE A 238 -18.77 18.40 -0.34
CA PHE A 238 -18.85 19.57 -1.18
C PHE A 238 -19.38 20.72 -0.32
N GLY A 239 -18.49 21.60 0.11
CA GLY A 239 -18.81 22.90 0.66
C GLY A 239 -18.87 23.94 -0.44
#